data_41be35b4f050f01342a3b9f9eb0063f4
#
_entry.id   41be35b4f050f01342a3b9f9eb0063f4
#
_cell.length_a   1.000
_cell.length_b   1.000
_cell.length_c   1.000
_cell.angle_alpha   90.00
_cell.angle_beta   90.00
_cell.angle_gamma   90.00
#
_symmetry.space_group_name_H-M   'P 1'
#
loop_
_entity.id
_entity.type
_entity.pdbx_description
1 polymer ?
#
loop_
_entity_poly.entity_id
_entity_poly.type
_entity_poly.pdbx_seq_one_letter_code
_entity_poly.pdbx_strand_id
1 'polypeptide(L)'
;MVAKKILSVFVFCLTSFVLSAETYVGLSGSLLLPQGGSRMHHVGGATVRGGYDLTEDWALEGEAAWLEDAAGLCVTALGHFQGWSLYGDLFGYSRFDPFVTLGAKGWIGHGCGQVGPKAGLGAFYHLTDNWSLRADADATLGLESDCEMLYSLSAGVQYSF
;
A
#
# COMPACT_ATOMS: atom_id res chain seq x y z
N MET A 1 -1.51 -22.44 14.80
CA MET A 1 -2.97 -22.55 14.52
C MET A 1 -3.62 -21.23 14.14
N VAL A 2 -3.17 -20.11 14.67
CA VAL A 2 -3.69 -18.75 14.36
C VAL A 2 -3.39 -18.33 12.92
N ALA A 3 -2.18 -18.56 12.40
CA ALA A 3 -1.78 -18.16 11.04
C ALA A 3 -2.66 -18.77 9.93
N LYS A 4 -3.11 -20.03 10.09
CA LYS A 4 -4.02 -20.69 9.12
C LYS A 4 -5.40 -20.04 9.09
N LYS A 5 -5.90 -19.57 10.26
CA LYS A 5 -7.20 -18.88 10.34
C LYS A 5 -7.14 -17.47 9.71
N ILE A 6 -6.04 -16.75 9.93
CA ILE A 6 -5.81 -15.43 9.33
C ILE A 6 -5.72 -15.57 7.81
N LEU A 7 -4.97 -16.55 7.32
CA LEU A 7 -4.86 -16.81 5.87
C LEU A 7 -6.22 -17.16 5.24
N SER A 8 -7.05 -17.96 5.94
CA SER A 8 -8.37 -18.36 5.45
C SER A 8 -9.35 -17.17 5.36
N VAL A 9 -9.34 -16.28 6.37
CA VAL A 9 -10.15 -15.06 6.36
C VAL A 9 -9.68 -14.11 5.24
N PHE A 10 -8.36 -14.00 5.04
CA PHE A 10 -7.79 -13.14 4.01
C PHE A 10 -8.13 -13.63 2.59
N VAL A 11 -8.04 -14.94 2.35
CA VAL A 11 -8.45 -15.55 1.08
C VAL A 11 -9.95 -15.37 0.84
N PHE A 12 -10.79 -15.51 1.88
CA PHE A 12 -12.23 -15.31 1.75
C PHE A 12 -12.59 -13.84 1.47
N CYS A 13 -11.93 -12.88 2.11
CA CYS A 13 -12.09 -11.45 1.78
C CYS A 13 -11.66 -11.15 0.34
N LEU A 14 -10.51 -11.65 -0.10
CA LEU A 14 -10.03 -11.47 -1.48
C LEU A 14 -11.03 -12.05 -2.51
N THR A 15 -11.57 -13.23 -2.28
CA THR A 15 -12.53 -13.84 -3.22
C THR A 15 -13.87 -13.13 -3.27
N SER A 16 -14.27 -12.43 -2.22
CA SER A 16 -15.52 -11.65 -2.19
C SER A 16 -15.43 -10.32 -2.96
N PHE A 17 -14.23 -9.77 -3.10
CA PHE A 17 -13.98 -8.51 -3.82
C PHE A 17 -13.80 -8.69 -5.34
N VAL A 18 -13.48 -9.89 -5.83
CA VAL A 18 -13.14 -10.16 -7.26
C VAL A 18 -14.34 -10.11 -8.21
N LEU A 19 -15.54 -9.78 -7.75
CA LEU A 19 -16.77 -9.84 -8.58
C LEU A 19 -17.22 -8.49 -9.17
N SER A 20 -16.45 -7.42 -8.99
CA SER A 20 -16.77 -6.10 -9.55
C SER A 20 -15.69 -5.65 -10.52
N ALA A 21 -16.09 -5.03 -11.64
CA ALA A 21 -15.19 -4.48 -12.65
C ALA A 21 -14.37 -3.26 -12.20
N GLU A 22 -14.46 -2.91 -10.92
CA GLU A 22 -13.80 -1.74 -10.30
C GLU A 22 -12.81 -2.17 -9.20
N THR A 23 -12.36 -3.43 -9.23
CA THR A 23 -11.44 -3.97 -8.23
C THR A 23 -10.06 -4.23 -8.80
N TYR A 24 -9.06 -4.16 -7.93
CA TYR A 24 -7.69 -4.50 -8.30
C TYR A 24 -6.97 -5.29 -7.21
N VAL A 25 -5.93 -5.98 -7.61
CA VAL A 25 -4.99 -6.66 -6.71
C VAL A 25 -3.55 -6.32 -7.09
N GLY A 26 -2.68 -6.23 -6.11
CA GLY A 26 -1.27 -5.89 -6.33
C GLY A 26 -0.33 -6.72 -5.47
N LEU A 27 0.88 -6.92 -6.00
CA LEU A 27 2.00 -7.54 -5.29
C LEU A 27 3.23 -6.66 -5.46
N SER A 28 3.91 -6.36 -4.36
CA SER A 28 5.12 -5.53 -4.36
C SER A 28 6.19 -6.04 -3.41
N GLY A 29 7.45 -5.74 -3.73
CA GLY A 29 8.52 -5.73 -2.77
C GLY A 29 8.44 -4.46 -1.92
N SER A 30 8.69 -4.58 -0.62
CA SER A 30 8.60 -3.47 0.33
C SER A 30 9.82 -3.39 1.21
N LEU A 31 10.21 -2.19 1.55
CA LEU A 31 11.32 -1.88 2.45
C LEU A 31 10.81 -0.96 3.55
N LEU A 32 11.00 -1.34 4.81
CA LEU A 32 10.69 -0.54 5.98
C LEU A 32 11.96 0.14 6.48
N LEU A 33 11.87 1.45 6.67
CA LEU A 33 12.95 2.33 7.09
C LEU A 33 12.53 3.07 8.38
N PRO A 34 12.82 2.52 9.56
CA PRO A 34 12.49 3.19 10.82
C PRO A 34 13.38 4.41 11.01
N GLN A 35 12.84 5.49 11.56
CA GLN A 35 13.61 6.65 11.96
C GLN A 35 14.47 6.33 13.20
N GLY A 36 15.63 6.99 13.34
CA GLY A 36 16.60 6.68 14.39
C GLY A 36 16.01 6.74 15.80
N GLY A 37 16.35 5.73 16.63
CA GLY A 37 15.82 5.51 17.97
C GLY A 37 14.81 4.38 18.08
N SER A 38 14.23 3.96 16.97
CA SER A 38 13.32 2.82 16.90
C SER A 38 14.04 1.50 17.20
N ARG A 39 13.36 0.58 17.89
CA ARG A 39 13.81 -0.81 18.07
C ARG A 39 13.71 -1.65 16.79
N MET A 40 13.01 -1.14 15.80
CA MET A 40 12.90 -1.80 14.48
C MET A 40 14.17 -1.55 13.65
N HIS A 41 14.58 -2.55 12.90
CA HIS A 41 15.67 -2.47 11.92
C HIS A 41 15.12 -2.25 10.51
N HIS A 42 15.99 -1.88 9.58
CA HIS A 42 15.62 -1.88 8.16
C HIS A 42 15.32 -3.30 7.72
N VAL A 43 14.11 -3.55 7.26
CA VAL A 43 13.66 -4.89 6.86
C VAL A 43 12.97 -4.83 5.51
N GLY A 44 13.27 -5.81 4.68
CA GLY A 44 12.65 -6.02 3.38
C GLY A 44 11.64 -7.15 3.43
N GLY A 45 10.73 -7.16 2.45
CA GLY A 45 9.74 -8.22 2.33
C GLY A 45 8.77 -7.99 1.19
N ALA A 46 7.59 -8.57 1.30
CA ALA A 46 6.54 -8.51 0.30
C ALA A 46 5.26 -7.90 0.88
N THR A 47 4.54 -7.21 0.02
CA THR A 47 3.23 -6.63 0.33
C THR A 47 2.22 -7.08 -0.71
N VAL A 48 1.06 -7.53 -0.24
CA VAL A 48 -0.13 -7.80 -1.05
C VAL A 48 -1.16 -6.72 -0.79
N ARG A 49 -1.79 -6.24 -1.83
CA ARG A 49 -2.83 -5.21 -1.80
C ARG A 49 -4.07 -5.67 -2.51
N GLY A 50 -5.20 -5.16 -2.08
CA GLY A 50 -6.44 -5.27 -2.81
C GLY A 50 -7.25 -4.00 -2.60
N GLY A 51 -7.85 -3.48 -3.65
CA GLY A 51 -8.56 -2.22 -3.60
C GLY A 51 -9.81 -2.22 -4.48
N TYR A 52 -10.60 -1.21 -4.24
CA TYR A 52 -11.84 -0.93 -4.95
C TYR A 52 -11.89 0.56 -5.30
N ASP A 53 -12.10 0.85 -6.58
CA ASP A 53 -12.27 2.22 -7.06
C ASP A 53 -13.67 2.72 -6.71
N LEU A 54 -13.74 3.71 -5.82
CA LEU A 54 -14.99 4.34 -5.38
C LEU A 54 -15.50 5.33 -6.42
N THR A 55 -14.59 6.03 -7.05
CA THR A 55 -14.81 7.00 -8.13
C THR A 55 -13.59 6.99 -9.06
N GLU A 56 -13.64 7.75 -10.15
CA GLU A 56 -12.48 7.94 -11.04
C GLU A 56 -11.25 8.52 -10.32
N ASP A 57 -11.47 9.28 -9.23
CA ASP A 57 -10.39 9.98 -8.50
C ASP A 57 -10.03 9.30 -7.17
N TRP A 58 -10.86 8.40 -6.63
CA TRP A 58 -10.68 7.83 -5.30
C TRP A 58 -10.86 6.32 -5.25
N ALA A 59 -9.93 5.65 -4.60
CA ALA A 59 -9.98 4.23 -4.30
C ALA A 59 -9.84 3.96 -2.80
N LEU A 60 -10.41 2.86 -2.34
CA LEU A 60 -10.18 2.29 -1.00
C LEU A 60 -9.31 1.04 -1.13
N GLU A 61 -8.23 0.97 -0.38
CA GLU A 61 -7.25 -0.10 -0.44
C GLU A 61 -7.00 -0.73 0.93
N GLY A 62 -6.91 -2.06 0.94
CA GLY A 62 -6.36 -2.85 2.03
C GLY A 62 -4.99 -3.40 1.67
N GLU A 63 -4.06 -3.38 2.60
CA GLU A 63 -2.69 -3.86 2.42
C GLU A 63 -2.31 -4.81 3.53
N ALA A 64 -1.61 -5.90 3.19
CA ALA A 64 -0.94 -6.77 4.14
C ALA A 64 0.52 -6.93 3.73
N ALA A 65 1.43 -6.60 4.64
CA ALA A 65 2.87 -6.67 4.44
C ALA A 65 3.47 -7.77 5.32
N TRP A 66 4.37 -8.56 4.75
CA TRP A 66 5.21 -9.53 5.45
C TRP A 66 6.65 -9.17 5.19
N LEU A 67 7.29 -8.71 6.23
CA LEU A 67 8.70 -8.37 6.23
C LEU A 67 9.45 -9.43 7.05
N GLU A 68 10.76 -9.48 6.92
CA GLU A 68 11.62 -10.52 7.49
C GLU A 68 11.32 -10.77 8.98
N ASP A 69 11.11 -9.70 9.77
CA ASP A 69 10.85 -9.76 11.20
C ASP A 69 9.61 -8.94 11.65
N ALA A 70 8.79 -8.51 10.72
CA ALA A 70 7.61 -7.69 11.00
C ALA A 70 6.45 -8.04 10.05
N ALA A 71 5.24 -7.82 10.52
CA ALA A 71 4.03 -7.87 9.70
C ALA A 71 3.23 -6.58 9.85
N GLY A 72 2.62 -6.12 8.78
CA GLY A 72 1.82 -4.91 8.75
C GLY A 72 0.46 -5.13 8.10
N LEU A 73 -0.55 -4.43 8.62
CA LEU A 73 -1.87 -4.31 8.02
C LEU A 73 -2.20 -2.83 7.85
N CYS A 74 -2.81 -2.49 6.71
CA CYS A 74 -3.15 -1.12 6.38
C CYS A 74 -4.52 -1.04 5.74
N VAL A 75 -5.23 0.05 6.01
CA VAL A 75 -6.39 0.51 5.26
C VAL A 75 -6.11 1.93 4.80
N THR A 76 -6.26 2.19 3.52
CA THR A 76 -5.83 3.43 2.88
C THR A 76 -6.87 3.90 1.89
N ALA A 77 -7.12 5.21 1.83
CA ALA A 77 -7.77 5.87 0.72
C ALA A 77 -6.68 6.38 -0.25
N LEU A 78 -6.82 6.06 -1.52
CA LEU A 78 -5.98 6.60 -2.59
C LEU A 78 -6.73 7.71 -3.29
N GLY A 79 -6.07 8.84 -3.51
CA GLY A 79 -6.55 9.91 -4.39
C GLY A 79 -5.67 9.98 -5.64
N HIS A 80 -6.28 9.76 -6.80
CA HIS A 80 -5.62 9.86 -8.09
C HIS A 80 -5.62 11.30 -8.60
N PHE A 81 -4.54 11.71 -9.23
CA PHE A 81 -4.43 13.04 -9.87
C PHE A 81 -4.63 12.96 -11.38
N GLN A 82 -5.50 12.07 -11.85
CA GLN A 82 -5.88 12.02 -13.25
C GLN A 82 -6.54 13.34 -13.67
N GLY A 83 -6.07 13.92 -14.76
CA GLY A 83 -6.65 15.15 -15.31
C GLY A 83 -5.95 16.45 -14.91
N TRP A 84 -4.86 16.42 -14.20
CA TRP A 84 -3.97 17.57 -14.15
C TRP A 84 -3.31 17.76 -15.52
N SER A 85 -3.88 18.68 -16.32
CA SER A 85 -3.41 19.02 -17.67
C SER A 85 -1.92 19.35 -17.72
N LEU A 86 -1.38 19.87 -16.62
CA LEU A 86 0.05 20.18 -16.48
C LEU A 86 0.94 18.91 -16.58
N TYR A 87 0.45 17.73 -16.12
CA TYR A 87 1.21 16.48 -16.19
C TYR A 87 1.14 15.85 -17.59
N GLY A 88 -0.01 15.86 -18.24
CA GLY A 88 -0.18 15.37 -19.60
C GLY A 88 0.63 16.17 -20.60
N ASP A 89 0.66 17.50 -20.43
CA ASP A 89 1.38 18.42 -21.33
C ASP A 89 2.90 18.42 -21.11
N LEU A 90 3.37 18.23 -19.86
CA LEU A 90 4.81 18.24 -19.54
C LEU A 90 5.53 16.93 -19.89
N PHE A 91 4.86 15.79 -19.74
CA PHE A 91 5.49 14.47 -19.90
C PHE A 91 4.96 13.65 -21.07
N GLY A 92 3.88 14.08 -21.72
CA GLY A 92 3.31 13.39 -22.88
C GLY A 92 2.81 11.96 -22.61
N TYR A 93 2.63 11.58 -21.35
CA TYR A 93 2.34 10.21 -20.95
C TYR A 93 0.93 10.06 -20.36
N SER A 94 -0.02 9.64 -21.18
CA SER A 94 -1.32 9.14 -20.73
C SER A 94 -1.24 7.86 -19.86
N ARG A 95 -0.02 7.33 -19.66
CA ARG A 95 0.22 6.08 -18.92
C ARG A 95 0.73 6.29 -17.49
N PHE A 96 1.04 7.51 -17.11
CA PHE A 96 1.57 7.84 -15.79
C PHE A 96 0.46 8.47 -14.94
N ASP A 97 0.15 7.85 -13.82
CA ASP A 97 -0.91 8.26 -12.90
C ASP A 97 -0.34 8.44 -11.49
N PRO A 98 -0.01 9.67 -11.08
CA PRO A 98 0.42 9.96 -9.72
C PRO A 98 -0.76 9.94 -8.75
N PHE A 99 -0.51 9.48 -7.52
CA PHE A 99 -1.52 9.42 -6.47
C PHE A 99 -0.97 9.82 -5.11
N VAL A 100 -1.87 10.19 -4.21
CA VAL A 100 -1.59 10.31 -2.77
C VAL A 100 -2.35 9.25 -1.99
N THR A 101 -1.84 8.88 -0.83
CA THR A 101 -2.48 7.94 0.06
C THR A 101 -2.67 8.54 1.43
N LEU A 102 -3.84 8.32 2.03
CA LEU A 102 -4.15 8.67 3.42
C LEU A 102 -4.84 7.48 4.07
N GLY A 103 -4.44 7.12 5.29
CA GLY A 103 -5.02 5.97 5.96
C GLY A 103 -4.48 5.72 7.35
N ALA A 104 -4.64 4.48 7.79
CA ALA A 104 -4.09 3.97 9.03
C ALA A 104 -3.32 2.68 8.77
N LYS A 105 -2.17 2.54 9.39
CA LYS A 105 -1.29 1.38 9.24
C LYS A 105 -0.86 0.87 10.62
N GLY A 106 -0.93 -0.44 10.80
CA GLY A 106 -0.43 -1.13 11.97
C GLY A 106 0.73 -2.04 11.64
N TRP A 107 1.76 -2.03 12.45
CA TRP A 107 2.91 -2.92 12.38
C TRP A 107 3.08 -3.74 13.64
N ILE A 108 3.47 -4.99 13.52
CA ILE A 108 3.83 -5.88 14.62
C ILE A 108 5.16 -6.54 14.28
N GLY A 109 6.16 -6.38 15.13
CA GLY A 109 7.48 -6.99 14.95
C GLY A 109 8.41 -6.68 16.12
N HIS A 110 9.42 -7.51 16.33
CA HIS A 110 10.44 -7.34 17.39
C HIS A 110 9.90 -7.09 18.81
N GLY A 111 8.72 -7.62 19.14
CA GLY A 111 8.08 -7.40 20.44
C GLY A 111 7.48 -5.99 20.62
N CYS A 112 7.38 -5.24 19.54
CA CYS A 112 6.74 -3.93 19.47
C CYS A 112 5.54 -4.00 18.52
N GLY A 113 4.41 -3.43 18.93
CA GLY A 113 3.25 -3.19 18.06
C GLY A 113 3.07 -1.69 17.89
N GLN A 114 2.80 -1.25 16.70
CA GLN A 114 2.59 0.16 16.39
C GLN A 114 1.38 0.33 15.50
N VAL A 115 0.53 1.28 15.83
CA VAL A 115 -0.59 1.72 14.98
C VAL A 115 -0.51 3.22 14.85
N GLY A 116 -0.80 3.74 13.67
CA GLY A 116 -0.83 5.18 13.48
C GLY A 116 -1.38 5.62 12.13
N PRO A 117 -1.61 6.92 11.97
CA PRO A 117 -1.99 7.49 10.68
C PRO A 117 -0.85 7.34 9.67
N LYS A 118 -1.23 7.05 8.44
CA LYS A 118 -0.34 6.89 7.30
C LYS A 118 -0.66 7.98 6.29
N ALA A 119 0.39 8.57 5.72
CA ALA A 119 0.32 9.41 4.54
C ALA A 119 1.43 9.05 3.57
N GLY A 120 1.15 9.09 2.29
CA GLY A 120 2.12 8.71 1.27
C GLY A 120 1.79 9.29 -0.10
N LEU A 121 2.70 9.01 -1.02
CA LEU A 121 2.59 9.36 -2.42
C LEU A 121 3.17 8.23 -3.27
N GLY A 122 2.70 8.13 -4.49
CA GLY A 122 3.18 7.13 -5.43
C GLY A 122 2.76 7.43 -6.85
N ALA A 123 3.05 6.50 -7.72
CA ALA A 123 2.63 6.57 -9.11
C ALA A 123 2.38 5.18 -9.68
N PHE A 124 1.42 5.11 -10.58
CA PHE A 124 1.23 4.00 -11.50
C PHE A 124 1.85 4.31 -12.85
N TYR A 125 2.34 3.28 -13.49
CA TYR A 125 2.68 3.29 -14.91
C TYR A 125 1.90 2.16 -15.60
N HIS A 126 0.88 2.53 -16.35
CA HIS A 126 0.01 1.58 -17.04
C HIS A 126 0.74 0.91 -18.21
N LEU A 127 0.96 -0.40 -18.10
CA LEU A 127 1.57 -1.21 -19.16
C LEU A 127 0.52 -1.59 -20.22
N THR A 128 -0.66 -1.99 -19.74
CA THR A 128 -1.85 -2.33 -20.51
C THR A 128 -3.07 -1.80 -19.77
N ASP A 129 -4.26 -2.02 -20.30
CA ASP A 129 -5.54 -1.63 -19.65
C ASP A 129 -5.73 -2.31 -18.29
N ASN A 130 -5.14 -3.49 -18.09
CA ASN A 130 -5.30 -4.26 -16.85
C ASN A 130 -4.03 -4.30 -15.98
N TRP A 131 -2.83 -4.12 -16.55
CA TRP A 131 -1.57 -4.24 -15.83
C TRP A 131 -0.89 -2.91 -15.64
N SER A 132 -0.48 -2.64 -14.42
CA SER A 132 0.29 -1.46 -14.05
C SER A 132 1.51 -1.81 -13.21
N LEU A 133 2.59 -1.07 -13.39
CA LEU A 133 3.66 -0.98 -12.40
C LEU A 133 3.26 0.08 -11.38
N ARG A 134 3.59 -0.17 -10.12
CA ARG A 134 3.35 0.76 -9.03
C ARG A 134 4.61 0.97 -8.22
N ALA A 135 4.88 2.22 -7.86
CA ALA A 135 5.90 2.58 -6.87
C ALA A 135 5.30 3.59 -5.91
N ASP A 136 5.50 3.39 -4.61
CA ASP A 136 5.00 4.30 -3.58
C ASP A 136 5.94 4.41 -2.38
N ALA A 137 5.86 5.55 -1.72
CA ALA A 137 6.52 5.86 -0.48
C ALA A 137 5.50 6.37 0.52
N ASP A 138 5.51 5.86 1.73
CA ASP A 138 4.64 6.31 2.80
C ASP A 138 5.38 6.53 4.12
N ALA A 139 4.79 7.37 4.96
CA ALA A 139 5.20 7.59 6.33
C ALA A 139 4.04 7.24 7.26
N THR A 140 4.33 6.49 8.31
CA THR A 140 3.39 6.15 9.39
C THR A 140 3.88 6.78 10.68
N LEU A 141 3.04 7.59 11.32
CA LEU A 141 3.33 8.20 12.60
C LEU A 141 2.89 7.23 13.72
N GLY A 142 3.85 6.74 14.51
CA GLY A 142 3.55 5.90 15.66
C GLY A 142 2.85 6.67 16.77
N LEU A 143 1.78 6.08 17.31
CA LEU A 143 1.03 6.65 18.44
C LEU A 143 1.57 6.19 19.79
N GLU A 144 2.50 5.24 19.82
CA GLU A 144 3.16 4.77 21.04
C GLU A 144 4.49 5.46 21.25
N SER A 145 4.86 5.68 22.52
CA SER A 145 5.98 6.53 22.95
C SER A 145 7.38 6.05 22.53
N ASP A 146 7.51 4.79 22.11
CA ASP A 146 8.79 4.16 21.77
C ASP A 146 9.02 4.01 20.25
N CYS A 147 8.06 4.39 19.43
CA CYS A 147 8.12 4.27 17.98
C CYS A 147 7.83 5.63 17.36
N GLU A 148 8.86 6.27 16.83
CA GLU A 148 8.73 7.54 16.13
C GLU A 148 8.08 7.33 14.75
N MET A 149 8.66 7.85 13.71
CA MET A 149 8.12 7.76 12.36
C MET A 149 8.70 6.55 11.62
N LEU A 150 7.85 5.79 10.94
CA LEU A 150 8.26 4.70 10.06
C LEU A 150 8.01 5.09 8.61
N TYR A 151 9.04 4.99 7.80
CA TYR A 151 8.93 5.17 6.35
C TYR A 151 8.87 3.80 5.68
N SER A 152 8.04 3.66 4.66
CA SER A 152 8.07 2.49 3.80
C SER A 152 8.17 2.89 2.34
N LEU A 153 8.94 2.09 1.59
CA LEU A 153 9.06 2.18 0.14
C LEU A 153 8.57 0.88 -0.44
N SER A 154 7.80 0.93 -1.49
CA SER A 154 7.39 -0.27 -2.19
C SER A 154 7.37 -0.09 -3.70
N ALA A 155 7.64 -1.18 -4.41
CA ALA A 155 7.53 -1.23 -5.86
C ALA A 155 7.03 -2.62 -6.29
N GLY A 156 6.12 -2.67 -7.27
CA GLY A 156 5.51 -3.91 -7.68
C GLY A 156 4.60 -3.79 -8.89
N VAL A 157 3.72 -4.78 -9.02
CA VAL A 157 2.76 -4.89 -10.10
C VAL A 157 1.34 -4.91 -9.55
N GLN A 158 0.41 -4.39 -10.33
CA GLN A 158 -1.02 -4.36 -10.02
C GLN A 158 -1.81 -4.85 -11.23
N TYR A 159 -2.86 -5.60 -10.98
CA TYR A 159 -3.83 -6.05 -11.97
C TYR A 159 -5.22 -5.52 -11.60
N SER A 160 -5.86 -4.83 -12.54
CA SER A 160 -7.24 -4.35 -12.44
C SER A 160 -8.16 -5.24 -13.26
N PHE A 161 -9.33 -5.55 -12.71
CA PHE A 161 -10.30 -6.47 -13.32
C PHE A 161 -11.26 -5.76 -14.24
#